data_a6d3135723514818ed662e5ad965d5a5
#
_entry.id   a6d3135723514818ed662e5ad965d5a5
#
_cell.length_a   1.000
_cell.length_b   1.000
_cell.length_c   1.000
_cell.angle_alpha   90.00
_cell.angle_beta   90.00
_cell.angle_gamma   90.00
#
_symmetry.space_group_name_H-M   'P 1'
#
loop_
_entity.id
_entity.type
_entity.pdbx_description
1 polymer ?
#
loop_
_entity_poly.entity_id
_entity_poly.type
_entity_poly.pdbx_seq_one_letter_code
_entity_poly.pdbx_strand_id
1 'polypeptide(L)'
;LIKKMNSDQIFQLFAYLIPSVVTGAIAFYFFRMHTNNEEGRRRFLLHKDSQKDTLPVRLQAYERMALFLERIAIPSLVVRVAPQSNDKGAYENLLIKSIETEFDHNLSQQIYMTDECWNIIKAAKSATIQMIRKAAMSNTETADKLREDILNETMDKTSPSATALSFVKKEIGDLW
;
A
#
# COMPACT_ATOMS: atom_id res chain seq x y z
N LEU A 1 29.71 56.91 -48.77
CA LEU A 1 30.96 57.23 -48.04
C LEU A 1 31.03 56.35 -46.80
N ILE A 2 31.64 55.17 -46.94
CA ILE A 2 31.95 54.27 -45.80
C ILE A 2 33.19 54.83 -45.14
N LYS A 3 33.07 55.51 -43.97
CA LYS A 3 34.18 56.02 -43.21
C LYS A 3 34.99 54.82 -42.69
N LYS A 4 36.24 54.67 -43.18
CA LYS A 4 37.18 53.64 -42.70
C LYS A 4 37.41 53.85 -41.18
N MET A 5 36.99 52.90 -40.35
CA MET A 5 37.19 52.91 -38.92
C MET A 5 38.69 52.79 -38.64
N ASN A 6 39.24 53.65 -37.78
CA ASN A 6 40.62 53.57 -37.34
C ASN A 6 40.80 52.39 -36.37
N SER A 7 41.97 51.75 -36.37
CA SER A 7 42.32 50.63 -35.50
C SER A 7 42.03 50.90 -34.03
N ASP A 8 42.23 52.16 -33.57
CA ASP A 8 41.98 52.59 -32.19
C ASP A 8 40.47 52.62 -31.85
N GLN A 9 39.61 52.93 -32.82
CA GLN A 9 38.17 52.88 -32.61
C GLN A 9 37.62 51.47 -32.51
N ILE A 10 38.25 50.53 -33.26
CA ILE A 10 37.94 49.11 -33.21
C ILE A 10 38.35 48.53 -31.85
N PHE A 11 39.55 48.87 -31.38
CA PHE A 11 40.05 48.43 -30.08
C PHE A 11 39.19 48.93 -28.90
N GLN A 12 38.77 50.19 -28.93
CA GLN A 12 37.84 50.75 -27.94
C GLN A 12 36.50 50.04 -27.93
N LEU A 13 35.94 49.71 -29.10
CA LEU A 13 34.69 48.98 -29.23
C LEU A 13 34.78 47.61 -28.59
N PHE A 14 35.87 46.87 -28.81
CA PHE A 14 36.10 45.57 -28.17
C PHE A 14 36.31 45.70 -26.67
N ALA A 15 37.03 46.74 -26.21
CA ALA A 15 37.29 47.00 -24.80
C ALA A 15 35.99 47.19 -23.99
N TYR A 16 34.92 47.77 -24.59
CA TYR A 16 33.62 47.94 -23.96
C TYR A 16 32.71 46.74 -24.15
N LEU A 17 32.83 46.01 -25.26
CA LEU A 17 31.95 44.90 -25.62
C LEU A 17 32.29 43.64 -24.82
N ILE A 18 33.57 43.34 -24.60
CA ILE A 18 34.03 42.17 -23.87
C ILE A 18 33.48 42.10 -22.44
N PRO A 19 33.62 43.16 -21.61
CA PRO A 19 33.08 43.13 -20.24
C PRO A 19 31.55 42.91 -20.20
N SER A 20 30.83 43.53 -21.12
CA SER A 20 29.36 43.38 -21.17
C SER A 20 28.92 41.97 -21.55
N VAL A 21 29.61 41.34 -22.50
CA VAL A 21 29.37 39.95 -22.90
C VAL A 21 29.69 38.99 -21.77
N VAL A 22 30.82 39.19 -21.09
CA VAL A 22 31.24 38.37 -19.94
C VAL A 22 30.22 38.45 -18.80
N THR A 23 29.80 39.68 -18.46
CA THR A 23 28.76 39.89 -17.43
C THR A 23 27.46 39.25 -17.81
N GLY A 24 27.03 39.38 -19.05
CA GLY A 24 25.81 38.73 -19.57
C GLY A 24 25.89 37.19 -19.53
N ALA A 25 27.05 36.62 -19.89
CA ALA A 25 27.28 35.18 -19.85
C ALA A 25 27.24 34.64 -18.39
N ILE A 26 27.89 35.34 -17.47
CA ILE A 26 27.87 34.99 -16.03
C ILE A 26 26.44 35.07 -15.49
N ALA A 27 25.73 36.15 -15.75
CA ALA A 27 24.34 36.34 -15.31
C ALA A 27 23.43 35.25 -15.87
N PHE A 28 23.55 34.91 -17.17
CA PHE A 28 22.82 33.82 -17.80
C PHE A 28 23.12 32.45 -17.18
N TYR A 29 24.39 32.17 -16.90
CA TYR A 29 24.81 30.94 -16.25
C TYR A 29 24.23 30.81 -14.84
N PHE A 30 24.32 31.85 -14.03
CA PHE A 30 23.74 31.88 -12.68
C PHE A 30 22.22 31.73 -12.71
N PHE A 31 21.55 32.44 -13.62
CA PHE A 31 20.10 32.37 -13.75
C PHE A 31 19.65 30.96 -14.12
N ARG A 32 20.30 30.35 -15.11
CA ARG A 32 20.00 28.98 -15.53
C ARG A 32 20.24 27.96 -14.42
N MET A 33 21.33 28.09 -13.67
CA MET A 33 21.64 27.19 -12.55
C MET A 33 20.61 27.35 -11.40
N HIS A 34 20.21 28.59 -11.13
CA HIS A 34 19.21 28.88 -10.12
C HIS A 34 17.83 28.32 -10.49
N THR A 35 17.40 28.51 -11.73
CA THR A 35 16.12 28.00 -12.21
C THR A 35 16.04 26.46 -12.16
N ASN A 36 17.11 25.77 -12.58
CA ASN A 36 17.17 24.30 -12.52
C ASN A 36 17.12 23.76 -11.08
N ASN A 37 17.76 24.46 -10.14
CA ASN A 37 17.74 24.08 -8.73
C ASN A 37 16.34 24.29 -8.10
N GLU A 38 15.66 25.36 -8.44
CA GLU A 38 14.31 25.64 -7.97
C GLU A 38 13.28 24.63 -8.49
N GLU A 39 13.39 24.21 -9.75
CA GLU A 39 12.53 23.16 -10.30
C GLU A 39 12.71 21.82 -9.60
N GLY A 40 13.95 21.40 -9.30
CA GLY A 40 14.24 20.20 -8.55
C GLY A 40 13.66 20.25 -7.13
N ARG A 41 13.85 21.37 -6.44
CA ARG A 41 13.32 21.61 -5.09
C ARG A 41 11.78 21.63 -5.09
N ARG A 42 11.17 22.27 -6.07
CA ARG A 42 9.71 22.32 -6.20
C ARG A 42 9.09 20.96 -6.45
N ARG A 43 9.70 20.14 -7.33
CA ARG A 43 9.27 18.75 -7.56
C ARG A 43 9.39 17.92 -6.28
N PHE A 44 10.50 18.05 -5.55
CA PHE A 44 10.69 17.35 -4.28
C PHE A 44 9.64 17.75 -3.22
N LEU A 45 9.34 19.04 -3.08
CA LEU A 45 8.32 19.52 -2.15
C LEU A 45 6.91 19.04 -2.53
N LEU A 46 6.56 19.07 -3.82
CA LEU A 46 5.28 18.55 -4.31
C LEU A 46 5.14 17.04 -4.06
N HIS A 47 6.19 16.26 -4.26
CA HIS A 47 6.18 14.82 -3.95
C HIS A 47 6.04 14.58 -2.44
N LYS A 48 6.74 15.35 -1.63
CA LYS A 48 6.66 15.24 -0.16
C LYS A 48 5.27 15.60 0.38
N ASP A 49 4.65 16.64 -0.15
CA ASP A 49 3.30 17.02 0.26
C ASP A 49 2.24 16.02 -0.21
N SER A 50 2.37 15.51 -1.44
CA SER A 50 1.53 14.42 -1.96
C SER A 50 1.62 13.13 -1.12
N GLN A 51 2.82 12.79 -0.63
CA GLN A 51 3.01 11.65 0.26
C GLN A 51 2.31 11.85 1.62
N LYS A 52 2.33 13.06 2.17
CA LYS A 52 1.63 13.36 3.44
C LYS A 52 0.13 13.16 3.33
N ASP A 53 -0.48 13.51 2.21
CA ASP A 53 -1.93 13.39 2.00
C ASP A 53 -2.36 11.95 1.69
N THR A 54 -1.50 11.18 1.02
CA THR A 54 -1.80 9.79 0.64
C THR A 54 -1.50 8.78 1.75
N LEU A 55 -0.52 9.05 2.62
CA LEU A 55 -0.14 8.14 3.69
C LEU A 55 -1.28 7.80 4.67
N PRO A 56 -2.08 8.76 5.17
CA PRO A 56 -3.20 8.45 6.06
C PRO A 56 -4.23 7.53 5.41
N VAL A 57 -4.53 7.73 4.11
CA VAL A 57 -5.47 6.88 3.37
C VAL A 57 -4.94 5.46 3.20
N ARG A 58 -3.65 5.32 2.92
CA ARG A 58 -3.00 4.00 2.86
C ARG A 58 -3.04 3.30 4.22
N LEU A 59 -2.68 4.00 5.29
CA LEU A 59 -2.74 3.43 6.64
C LEU A 59 -4.14 2.96 7.01
N GLN A 60 -5.18 3.72 6.66
CA GLN A 60 -6.56 3.30 6.87
C GLN A 60 -6.91 2.02 6.09
N ALA A 61 -6.37 1.84 4.89
CA ALA A 61 -6.56 0.62 4.13
C ALA A 61 -5.91 -0.59 4.81
N TYR A 62 -4.67 -0.44 5.28
CA TYR A 62 -3.99 -1.49 6.04
C TYR A 62 -4.69 -1.81 7.37
N GLU A 63 -5.18 -0.80 8.09
CA GLU A 63 -5.97 -0.98 9.31
C GLU A 63 -7.22 -1.82 9.04
N ARG A 64 -7.98 -1.52 7.97
CA ARG A 64 -9.15 -2.30 7.56
C ARG A 64 -8.79 -3.75 7.23
N MET A 65 -7.68 -3.99 6.55
CA MET A 65 -7.24 -5.35 6.22
C MET A 65 -6.68 -6.10 7.44
N ALA A 66 -6.02 -5.42 8.37
CA ALA A 66 -5.64 -5.99 9.65
C ALA A 66 -6.87 -6.42 10.44
N LEU A 67 -7.89 -5.57 10.51
CA LEU A 67 -9.16 -5.92 11.15
C LEU A 67 -9.84 -7.10 10.46
N PHE A 68 -9.86 -7.14 9.13
CA PHE A 68 -10.37 -8.29 8.38
C PHE A 68 -9.66 -9.58 8.77
N LEU A 69 -8.32 -9.60 8.80
CA LEU A 69 -7.51 -10.77 9.15
C LEU A 69 -7.75 -11.25 10.59
N GLU A 70 -7.93 -10.32 11.54
CA GLU A 70 -8.29 -10.65 12.93
C GLU A 70 -9.71 -11.22 13.01
N ARG A 71 -10.65 -10.71 12.22
CA ARG A 71 -12.04 -11.16 12.23
C ARG A 71 -12.25 -12.52 11.58
N ILE A 72 -11.42 -12.90 10.59
CA ILE A 72 -11.47 -14.23 9.97
C ILE A 72 -10.61 -15.27 10.71
N ALA A 73 -9.80 -14.86 11.69
CA ALA A 73 -9.10 -15.80 12.55
C ALA A 73 -10.12 -16.76 13.18
N ILE A 74 -9.87 -18.08 13.09
CA ILE A 74 -10.83 -19.12 13.46
C ILE A 74 -11.41 -18.89 14.87
N PRO A 75 -10.61 -18.62 15.93
CA PRO A 75 -11.16 -18.39 17.24
C PRO A 75 -12.13 -17.20 17.29
N SER A 76 -11.79 -16.10 16.64
CA SER A 76 -12.62 -14.90 16.58
C SER A 76 -13.90 -15.13 15.75
N LEU A 77 -13.77 -15.86 14.64
CA LEU A 77 -14.86 -16.14 13.73
C LEU A 77 -15.93 -17.02 14.40
N VAL A 78 -15.56 -18.14 15.01
CA VAL A 78 -16.50 -19.09 15.61
C VAL A 78 -17.16 -18.57 16.90
N VAL A 79 -16.50 -17.63 17.60
CA VAL A 79 -17.14 -16.92 18.73
C VAL A 79 -18.20 -15.95 18.24
N ARG A 80 -17.92 -15.21 17.16
CA ARG A 80 -18.81 -14.21 16.58
C ARG A 80 -19.97 -14.82 15.81
N VAL A 81 -19.74 -15.94 15.14
CA VAL A 81 -20.70 -16.62 14.27
C VAL A 81 -21.12 -17.93 14.93
N ALA A 82 -22.15 -17.88 15.75
CA ALA A 82 -22.70 -19.07 16.39
C ALA A 82 -23.60 -19.87 15.43
N PRO A 83 -23.73 -21.20 15.58
CA PRO A 83 -24.68 -22.01 14.84
C PRO A 83 -26.12 -21.52 15.06
N GLN A 84 -26.90 -21.42 13.98
CA GLN A 84 -28.32 -21.06 14.04
C GLN A 84 -29.24 -22.30 14.01
N SER A 85 -28.68 -23.46 13.66
CA SER A 85 -29.36 -24.75 13.64
C SER A 85 -28.36 -25.87 13.93
N ASN A 86 -28.85 -27.10 14.12
CA ASN A 86 -27.98 -28.26 14.34
C ASN A 86 -27.37 -28.81 13.03
N ASP A 87 -27.71 -28.21 11.87
CA ASP A 87 -27.20 -28.63 10.57
C ASP A 87 -25.75 -28.15 10.36
N LYS A 88 -24.85 -29.10 10.28
CA LYS A 88 -23.43 -28.90 10.01
C LYS A 88 -23.18 -28.12 8.72
N GLY A 89 -23.87 -28.50 7.64
CA GLY A 89 -23.68 -27.84 6.32
C GLY A 89 -24.15 -26.40 6.30
N ALA A 90 -25.26 -26.12 6.99
CA ALA A 90 -25.75 -24.76 7.15
C ALA A 90 -24.74 -23.90 7.93
N TYR A 91 -24.11 -24.46 8.98
CA TYR A 91 -23.11 -23.75 9.78
C TYR A 91 -21.81 -23.52 9.00
N GLU A 92 -21.30 -24.52 8.26
CA GLU A 92 -20.15 -24.37 7.37
C GLU A 92 -20.37 -23.21 6.39
N ASN A 93 -21.52 -23.23 5.70
CA ASN A 93 -21.87 -22.18 4.73
C ASN A 93 -21.99 -20.79 5.39
N LEU A 94 -22.50 -20.71 6.61
CA LEU A 94 -22.61 -19.46 7.35
C LEU A 94 -21.26 -18.86 7.69
N LEU A 95 -20.28 -19.70 8.11
CA LEU A 95 -18.90 -19.28 8.37
C LEU A 95 -18.22 -18.78 7.10
N ILE A 96 -18.31 -19.55 5.99
CA ILE A 96 -17.71 -19.18 4.71
C ILE A 96 -18.30 -17.86 4.18
N LYS A 97 -19.63 -17.76 4.19
CA LYS A 97 -20.34 -16.54 3.76
C LYS A 97 -19.94 -15.32 4.60
N SER A 98 -19.73 -15.51 5.91
CA SER A 98 -19.27 -14.43 6.79
C SER A 98 -17.89 -13.92 6.38
N ILE A 99 -16.95 -14.83 6.02
CA ILE A 99 -15.61 -14.48 5.53
C ILE A 99 -15.69 -13.74 4.19
N GLU A 100 -16.48 -14.27 3.25
CA GLU A 100 -16.60 -13.70 1.91
C GLU A 100 -17.25 -12.32 1.95
N THR A 101 -18.32 -12.15 2.70
CA THR A 101 -18.98 -10.85 2.86
C THR A 101 -18.06 -9.81 3.47
N GLU A 102 -17.28 -10.17 4.49
CA GLU A 102 -16.29 -9.27 5.12
C GLU A 102 -15.18 -8.88 4.14
N PHE A 103 -14.72 -9.84 3.31
CA PHE A 103 -13.72 -9.57 2.27
C PHE A 103 -14.26 -8.63 1.19
N ASP A 104 -15.47 -8.87 0.70
CA ASP A 104 -16.09 -8.07 -0.36
C ASP A 104 -16.29 -6.61 0.06
N HIS A 105 -16.66 -6.38 1.33
CA HIS A 105 -16.74 -5.03 1.89
C HIS A 105 -15.40 -4.27 1.88
N ASN A 106 -14.28 -5.00 1.84
CA ASN A 106 -12.93 -4.42 1.86
C ASN A 106 -12.21 -4.52 0.50
N LEU A 107 -12.89 -4.98 -0.55
CA LEU A 107 -12.27 -5.27 -1.85
C LEU A 107 -11.58 -4.05 -2.48
N SER A 108 -12.10 -2.85 -2.25
CA SER A 108 -11.52 -1.59 -2.76
C SER A 108 -10.18 -1.22 -2.12
N GLN A 109 -9.85 -1.79 -0.97
CA GLN A 109 -8.60 -1.48 -0.27
C GLN A 109 -7.35 -1.96 -1.04
N GLN A 110 -7.51 -2.88 -1.99
CA GLN A 110 -6.42 -3.37 -2.84
C GLN A 110 -5.66 -2.27 -3.59
N ILE A 111 -6.29 -1.13 -3.87
CA ILE A 111 -5.65 -0.02 -4.60
C ILE A 111 -4.62 0.75 -3.78
N TYR A 112 -4.59 0.56 -2.47
CA TYR A 112 -3.73 1.29 -1.53
C TYR A 112 -2.55 0.47 -1.00
N MET A 113 -2.46 -0.81 -1.35
CA MET A 113 -1.40 -1.73 -0.89
C MET A 113 -0.69 -2.37 -2.07
N THR A 114 0.41 -3.08 -1.82
CA THR A 114 1.14 -3.79 -2.87
C THR A 114 0.38 -5.04 -3.32
N ASP A 115 0.62 -5.45 -4.58
CA ASP A 115 0.05 -6.69 -5.12
C ASP A 115 0.49 -7.91 -4.29
N GLU A 116 1.71 -7.90 -3.74
CA GLU A 116 2.22 -8.95 -2.89
C GLU A 116 1.42 -9.07 -1.60
N CYS A 117 1.20 -7.95 -0.89
CA CYS A 117 0.39 -7.90 0.32
C CYS A 117 -1.04 -8.37 0.04
N TRP A 118 -1.65 -7.88 -1.02
CA TRP A 118 -2.98 -8.28 -1.42
C TRP A 118 -3.10 -9.78 -1.72
N ASN A 119 -2.10 -10.36 -2.40
CA ASN A 119 -2.07 -11.79 -2.70
C ASN A 119 -1.93 -12.63 -1.42
N ILE A 120 -1.12 -12.19 -0.45
CA ILE A 120 -0.99 -12.86 0.85
C ILE A 120 -2.31 -12.82 1.64
N ILE A 121 -3.03 -11.70 1.63
CA ILE A 121 -4.35 -11.58 2.26
C ILE A 121 -5.36 -12.53 1.60
N LYS A 122 -5.39 -12.59 0.27
CA LYS A 122 -6.25 -13.55 -0.47
C LYS A 122 -5.90 -15.00 -0.15
N ALA A 123 -4.61 -15.31 -0.06
CA ALA A 123 -4.16 -16.65 0.30
C ALA A 123 -4.60 -17.03 1.72
N ALA A 124 -4.49 -16.11 2.68
CA ALA A 124 -4.97 -16.32 4.05
C ALA A 124 -6.48 -16.56 4.11
N LYS A 125 -7.28 -15.77 3.39
CA LYS A 125 -8.73 -15.99 3.23
C LYS A 125 -9.02 -17.40 2.71
N SER A 126 -8.38 -17.78 1.61
CA SER A 126 -8.60 -19.08 0.97
C SER A 126 -8.19 -20.23 1.88
N ALA A 127 -7.04 -20.13 2.57
CA ALA A 127 -6.57 -21.12 3.52
C ALA A 127 -7.52 -21.29 4.71
N THR A 128 -8.05 -20.19 5.26
CA THR A 128 -9.03 -20.23 6.34
C THR A 128 -10.31 -20.94 5.90
N ILE A 129 -10.82 -20.65 4.71
CA ILE A 129 -12.00 -21.34 4.14
C ILE A 129 -11.72 -22.84 3.94
N GLN A 130 -10.52 -23.19 3.46
CA GLN A 130 -10.14 -24.61 3.30
C GLN A 130 -10.07 -25.35 4.62
N MET A 131 -9.58 -24.71 5.69
CA MET A 131 -9.57 -25.30 7.04
C MET A 131 -10.99 -25.60 7.53
N ILE A 132 -11.94 -24.68 7.34
CA ILE A 132 -13.35 -24.90 7.70
C ILE A 132 -13.93 -26.06 6.91
N ARG A 133 -13.73 -26.09 5.59
CA ARG A 133 -14.21 -27.18 4.74
C ARG A 133 -13.61 -28.54 5.12
N LYS A 134 -12.31 -28.56 5.41
CA LYS A 134 -11.64 -29.79 5.84
C LYS A 134 -12.20 -30.33 7.16
N ALA A 135 -12.42 -29.45 8.14
CA ALA A 135 -13.08 -29.85 9.38
C ALA A 135 -14.51 -30.37 9.16
N ALA A 136 -15.25 -29.76 8.22
CA ALA A 136 -16.58 -30.21 7.86
C ALA A 136 -16.61 -31.57 7.13
N MET A 137 -15.51 -32.01 6.52
CA MET A 137 -15.39 -33.35 5.92
C MET A 137 -15.21 -34.47 6.96
N SER A 138 -14.94 -34.14 8.24
CA SER A 138 -14.85 -35.13 9.30
C SER A 138 -16.21 -35.77 9.60
N ASN A 139 -16.23 -36.90 10.30
CA ASN A 139 -17.45 -37.61 10.70
C ASN A 139 -18.27 -36.86 11.78
N THR A 140 -18.33 -35.55 11.68
CA THR A 140 -19.04 -34.66 12.56
C THR A 140 -20.51 -34.63 12.17
N GLU A 141 -21.42 -34.86 13.09
CA GLU A 141 -22.85 -34.94 12.79
C GLU A 141 -23.60 -33.62 13.05
N THR A 142 -23.05 -32.76 13.93
CA THR A 142 -23.75 -31.56 14.39
C THR A 142 -22.93 -30.29 14.19
N ALA A 143 -23.61 -29.15 14.11
CA ALA A 143 -23.00 -27.83 13.99
C ALA A 143 -22.11 -27.47 15.19
N ASP A 144 -22.54 -27.80 16.41
CA ASP A 144 -21.74 -27.57 17.62
C ASP A 144 -20.45 -28.41 17.63
N LYS A 145 -20.55 -29.67 17.19
CA LYS A 145 -19.38 -30.52 17.08
C LYS A 145 -18.40 -30.01 16.02
N LEU A 146 -18.91 -29.55 14.88
CA LEU A 146 -18.08 -28.91 13.86
C LEU A 146 -17.35 -27.67 14.44
N ARG A 147 -18.03 -26.88 15.24
CA ARG A 147 -17.43 -25.72 15.91
C ARG A 147 -16.25 -26.11 16.82
N GLU A 148 -16.41 -27.18 17.61
CA GLU A 148 -15.34 -27.71 18.47
C GLU A 148 -14.17 -28.25 17.62
N ASP A 149 -14.45 -29.00 16.56
CA ASP A 149 -13.42 -29.61 15.71
C ASP A 149 -12.58 -28.53 15.00
N ILE A 150 -13.21 -27.46 14.49
CA ILE A 150 -12.54 -26.33 13.89
C ILE A 150 -11.61 -25.65 14.91
N LEU A 151 -12.07 -25.45 16.14
CA LEU A 151 -11.26 -24.84 17.21
C LEU A 151 -10.07 -25.74 17.58
N ASN A 152 -10.29 -27.02 17.77
CA ASN A 152 -9.25 -27.97 18.13
C ASN A 152 -8.17 -28.07 17.05
N GLU A 153 -8.54 -28.11 15.76
CA GLU A 153 -7.57 -28.17 14.65
C GLU A 153 -6.68 -26.91 14.58
N THR A 154 -7.12 -25.80 15.16
CA THR A 154 -6.41 -24.53 15.11
C THR A 154 -5.49 -24.31 16.30
N MET A 155 -5.67 -25.04 17.43
CA MET A 155 -4.92 -24.81 18.67
C MET A 155 -3.41 -25.03 18.52
N ASP A 156 -3.01 -25.98 17.67
CA ASP A 156 -1.60 -26.40 17.50
C ASP A 156 -0.93 -25.82 16.26
N LYS A 157 -1.63 -24.99 15.48
CA LYS A 157 -1.14 -24.49 14.18
C LYS A 157 -1.14 -22.97 14.12
N THR A 158 -0.11 -22.42 13.50
CA THR A 158 -0.10 -20.98 13.16
C THR A 158 -1.24 -20.68 12.21
N SER A 159 -2.12 -19.75 12.60
CA SER A 159 -3.25 -19.32 11.79
C SER A 159 -2.77 -18.65 10.49
N PRO A 160 -3.35 -19.01 9.32
CA PRO A 160 -3.05 -18.31 8.07
C PRO A 160 -3.27 -16.80 8.15
N SER A 161 -4.29 -16.37 8.88
CA SER A 161 -4.59 -14.95 9.09
C SER A 161 -3.52 -14.26 9.94
N ALA A 162 -2.93 -14.93 10.94
CA ALA A 162 -1.85 -14.39 11.75
C ALA A 162 -0.56 -14.21 10.93
N THR A 163 -0.24 -15.17 10.04
CA THR A 163 0.89 -15.05 9.13
C THR A 163 0.73 -13.87 8.17
N ALA A 164 -0.46 -13.70 7.58
CA ALA A 164 -0.76 -12.57 6.72
C ALA A 164 -0.70 -11.24 7.49
N LEU A 165 -1.20 -11.20 8.72
CA LEU A 165 -1.16 -10.01 9.56
C LEU A 165 0.29 -9.58 9.88
N SER A 166 1.18 -10.54 10.13
CA SER A 166 2.60 -10.24 10.35
C SER A 166 3.25 -9.61 9.11
N PHE A 167 2.86 -10.06 7.90
CA PHE A 167 3.31 -9.46 6.65
C PHE A 167 2.77 -8.03 6.47
N VAL A 168 1.49 -7.81 6.72
CA VAL A 168 0.87 -6.48 6.70
C VAL A 168 1.60 -5.51 7.64
N LYS A 169 1.91 -5.95 8.86
CA LYS A 169 2.68 -5.14 9.82
C LYS A 169 4.08 -4.80 9.33
N LYS A 170 4.76 -5.74 8.68
CA LYS A 170 6.08 -5.52 8.09
C LYS A 170 6.01 -4.49 6.96
N GLU A 171 5.08 -4.65 6.04
CA GLU A 171 4.92 -3.72 4.91
C GLU A 171 4.61 -2.28 5.38
N ILE A 172 3.78 -2.14 6.43
CA ILE A 172 3.55 -0.82 7.04
C ILE A 172 4.86 -0.24 7.59
N GLY A 173 5.70 -1.04 8.23
CA GLY A 173 7.01 -0.61 8.74
C GLY A 173 7.97 -0.10 7.66
N ASP A 174 7.84 -0.61 6.44
CA ASP A 174 8.66 -0.22 5.29
C ASP A 174 8.16 1.08 4.59
N LEU A 175 7.06 1.67 5.07
CA LEU A 175 6.50 2.92 4.52
C LEU A 175 7.13 4.21 5.07
N TRP A 176 7.98 4.10 6.12
CA TRP A 176 8.64 5.27 6.76
C TRP A 176 10.12 5.41 6.44
#